data_67e0e284dc16ee74e1ab1df748573f67
#
_entry.id   67e0e284dc16ee74e1ab1df748573f67
#
_cell.length_a   1.000
_cell.length_b   1.000
_cell.length_c   1.000
_cell.angle_alpha   90.00
_cell.angle_beta   90.00
_cell.angle_gamma   90.00
#
_symmetry.space_group_name_H-M   'P 1'
#
loop_
_entity.id
_entity.type
_entity.pdbx_description
1 polymer ?
#
loop_
_entity_poly.entity_id
_entity_poly.type
_entity_poly.pdbx_seq_one_letter_code
_entity_poly.pdbx_strand_id
1 'polypeptide(L)'
;TTGYVKTLATSSTSGSNTMSMYVDLTSGVKLNGVSSVTTADIMASNGVIHIVNSVIGLPTIVTHAVANPNFTTLVSVVTNPAQASILTALSSPGPLTVFAPTNGGFSKLNNDLIGLGVAGGISGVSQATISNVLLYHVVSGNVLASSLTSGNVSTLLEQNFEVQLTGGAKIIDNNDRTSNIIITDVQCSNGVIHAIDNALLPSL
;
A
#
# COMPACT_ATOMS: atom_id res chain seq x y z
N THR A 1 9.77 8.01 -15.81
CA THR A 1 10.07 7.97 -14.37
C THR A 1 9.54 6.69 -13.74
N THR A 2 10.27 6.13 -12.76
CA THR A 2 9.75 5.02 -11.95
C THR A 2 8.51 5.50 -11.18
N GLY A 3 7.45 4.68 -11.13
CA GLY A 3 6.21 5.04 -10.45
C GLY A 3 4.98 4.31 -10.98
N TYR A 4 3.79 4.77 -10.56
CA TYR A 4 2.53 4.20 -10.98
C TYR A 4 1.95 4.92 -12.21
N VAL A 5 1.42 4.13 -13.14
CA VAL A 5 0.66 4.59 -14.30
C VAL A 5 -0.72 3.94 -14.30
N LYS A 6 -1.72 4.59 -14.88
CA LYS A 6 -3.05 3.99 -15.06
C LYS A 6 -3.09 3.17 -16.34
N THR A 7 -3.74 2.03 -16.28
CA THR A 7 -4.02 1.16 -17.43
C THR A 7 -5.47 1.33 -17.89
N LEU A 8 -5.89 0.57 -18.89
CA LEU A 8 -7.31 0.51 -19.29
C LEU A 8 -8.05 -0.66 -18.62
N ALA A 9 -7.33 -1.54 -17.89
CA ALA A 9 -7.94 -2.69 -17.22
C ALA A 9 -8.75 -2.27 -16.00
N THR A 10 -9.87 -2.94 -15.75
CA THR A 10 -10.70 -2.83 -14.56
C THR A 10 -10.87 -4.20 -13.90
N SER A 11 -11.39 -4.25 -12.69
CA SER A 11 -11.77 -5.49 -12.00
C SER A 11 -13.17 -5.36 -11.41
N SER A 12 -13.76 -6.47 -10.99
CA SER A 12 -15.09 -6.49 -10.34
C SER A 12 -15.13 -5.64 -9.06
N THR A 13 -14.00 -5.52 -8.35
CA THR A 13 -13.89 -4.74 -7.10
C THR A 13 -13.57 -3.27 -7.34
N SER A 14 -13.01 -2.92 -8.49
CA SER A 14 -12.64 -1.54 -8.83
C SER A 14 -13.77 -0.74 -9.48
N GLY A 15 -14.86 -1.40 -9.88
CA GLY A 15 -15.93 -0.77 -10.66
C GLY A 15 -15.38 -0.20 -11.98
N SER A 16 -15.61 1.09 -12.21
CA SER A 16 -15.06 1.81 -13.39
C SER A 16 -13.63 2.31 -13.21
N ASN A 17 -13.02 2.13 -12.02
CA ASN A 17 -11.66 2.62 -11.77
C ASN A 17 -10.63 1.71 -12.44
N THR A 18 -9.75 2.31 -13.23
CA THR A 18 -8.71 1.57 -13.95
C THR A 18 -7.56 1.19 -13.05
N MET A 19 -7.03 -0.02 -13.27
CA MET A 19 -5.90 -0.56 -12.50
C MET A 19 -4.66 0.31 -12.64
N SER A 20 -3.89 0.37 -11.56
CA SER A 20 -2.53 0.91 -11.60
C SER A 20 -1.56 -0.16 -12.08
N MET A 21 -0.48 0.27 -12.74
CA MET A 21 0.69 -0.55 -13.06
C MET A 21 1.92 0.15 -12.50
N TYR A 22 2.73 -0.57 -11.76
CA TYR A 22 4.01 -0.06 -11.29
C TYR A 22 5.08 -0.28 -12.35
N VAL A 23 5.75 0.80 -12.73
CA VAL A 23 6.85 0.81 -13.70
C VAL A 23 8.14 1.08 -12.93
N ASP A 24 9.08 0.15 -12.97
CA ASP A 24 10.41 0.30 -12.40
C ASP A 24 11.44 0.43 -13.53
N LEU A 25 12.25 1.48 -13.46
CA LEU A 25 13.29 1.80 -14.45
C LEU A 25 14.71 1.62 -13.89
N THR A 26 14.88 1.09 -12.68
CA THR A 26 16.19 1.01 -12.01
C THR A 26 17.16 0.04 -12.67
N SER A 27 16.65 -1.04 -13.29
CA SER A 27 17.44 -2.07 -13.95
C SER A 27 16.78 -2.54 -15.25
N GLY A 28 16.48 -1.58 -16.14
CA GLY A 28 15.63 -1.80 -17.31
C GLY A 28 14.16 -1.56 -16.96
N VAL A 29 13.25 -1.70 -17.94
CA VAL A 29 11.82 -1.48 -17.73
C VAL A 29 11.18 -2.74 -17.18
N LYS A 30 10.75 -2.70 -15.91
CA LYS A 30 10.06 -3.79 -15.25
C LYS A 30 8.64 -3.36 -14.83
N LEU A 31 7.65 -4.21 -15.09
CA LEU A 31 6.24 -3.92 -14.91
C LEU A 31 5.67 -4.81 -13.79
N ASN A 32 5.06 -4.21 -12.78
CA ASN A 32 4.51 -4.87 -11.58
C ASN A 32 5.48 -5.85 -10.90
N GLY A 33 6.79 -5.64 -11.05
CA GLY A 33 7.81 -6.53 -10.49
C GLY A 33 7.92 -7.91 -11.14
N VAL A 34 7.10 -8.23 -12.16
CA VAL A 34 7.00 -9.59 -12.74
C VAL A 34 7.37 -9.67 -14.22
N SER A 35 7.16 -8.61 -14.99
CA SER A 35 7.37 -8.62 -16.43
C SER A 35 8.41 -7.58 -16.84
N SER A 36 9.34 -7.93 -17.69
CA SER A 36 10.37 -7.02 -18.21
C SER A 36 10.16 -6.74 -19.68
N VAL A 37 10.34 -5.48 -20.09
CA VAL A 37 10.34 -5.11 -21.51
C VAL A 37 11.62 -5.62 -22.15
N THR A 38 11.47 -6.47 -23.19
CA THR A 38 12.58 -7.05 -23.94
C THR A 38 12.87 -6.30 -25.23
N THR A 39 11.85 -5.71 -25.84
CA THR A 39 11.99 -4.84 -27.00
C THR A 39 11.05 -3.64 -26.82
N ALA A 40 11.61 -2.46 -26.86
CA ALA A 40 10.87 -1.23 -26.70
C ALA A 40 10.64 -0.50 -28.03
N ASP A 41 9.69 0.43 -28.04
CA ASP A 41 9.51 1.48 -29.04
C ASP A 41 9.26 0.97 -30.48
N ILE A 42 8.51 -0.14 -30.62
CA ILE A 42 8.05 -0.59 -31.95
C ILE A 42 6.89 0.32 -32.35
N MET A 43 7.15 1.17 -33.33
CA MET A 43 6.18 2.15 -33.81
C MET A 43 5.06 1.49 -34.62
N ALA A 44 3.82 1.85 -34.32
CA ALA A 44 2.62 1.52 -35.08
C ALA A 44 1.91 2.81 -35.49
N SER A 45 0.98 2.74 -36.46
CA SER A 45 0.27 3.94 -36.97
C SER A 45 -0.59 4.63 -35.91
N ASN A 46 -0.99 3.94 -34.85
CA ASN A 46 -1.88 4.43 -33.78
C ASN A 46 -1.28 4.33 -32.38
N GLY A 47 0.02 4.03 -32.23
CA GLY A 47 0.66 3.91 -30.92
C GLY A 47 2.04 3.28 -30.96
N VAL A 48 2.47 2.79 -29.82
CA VAL A 48 3.77 2.12 -29.62
C VAL A 48 3.55 0.76 -28.99
N ILE A 49 4.29 -0.24 -29.43
CA ILE A 49 4.27 -1.60 -28.89
C ILE A 49 5.58 -1.84 -28.13
N HIS A 50 5.47 -2.38 -26.94
CA HIS A 50 6.61 -2.91 -26.16
C HIS A 50 6.43 -4.41 -25.98
N ILE A 51 7.44 -5.20 -26.36
CA ILE A 51 7.44 -6.64 -26.14
C ILE A 51 7.91 -6.92 -24.72
N VAL A 52 7.18 -7.78 -24.02
CA VAL A 52 7.46 -8.18 -22.64
C VAL A 52 7.71 -9.69 -22.56
N ASN A 53 8.51 -10.11 -21.58
CA ASN A 53 8.91 -11.52 -21.40
C ASN A 53 7.88 -12.39 -20.67
N SER A 54 6.84 -11.78 -20.06
CA SER A 54 5.76 -12.52 -19.39
C SER A 54 4.46 -11.71 -19.40
N VAL A 55 3.34 -12.44 -19.32
CA VAL A 55 2.00 -11.81 -19.27
C VAL A 55 1.85 -11.02 -17.97
N ILE A 56 1.33 -9.81 -18.09
CA ILE A 56 1.03 -8.93 -16.95
C ILE A 56 -0.40 -9.22 -16.50
N GLY A 57 -0.54 -9.89 -15.34
CA GLY A 57 -1.84 -10.11 -14.72
C GLY A 57 -2.38 -8.85 -14.02
N LEU A 58 -3.64 -8.89 -13.57
CA LEU A 58 -4.20 -7.82 -12.76
C LEU A 58 -3.51 -7.80 -11.39
N PRO A 59 -2.90 -6.68 -10.99
CA PRO A 59 -2.14 -6.63 -9.75
C PRO A 59 -3.06 -6.58 -8.53
N THR A 60 -2.74 -7.35 -7.51
CA THR A 60 -3.35 -7.27 -6.19
C THR A 60 -2.62 -6.24 -5.32
N ILE A 61 -3.16 -5.95 -4.13
CA ILE A 61 -2.49 -5.15 -3.09
C ILE A 61 -1.09 -5.71 -2.81
N VAL A 62 -0.97 -7.02 -2.65
CA VAL A 62 0.31 -7.69 -2.38
C VAL A 62 1.26 -7.57 -3.58
N THR A 63 0.76 -7.71 -4.81
CA THR A 63 1.58 -7.53 -6.03
C THR A 63 2.23 -6.14 -6.06
N HIS A 64 1.45 -5.08 -5.81
CA HIS A 64 1.97 -3.71 -5.80
C HIS A 64 2.93 -3.45 -4.64
N ALA A 65 2.66 -4.00 -3.46
CA ALA A 65 3.57 -3.87 -2.32
C ALA A 65 4.94 -4.52 -2.62
N VAL A 66 4.94 -5.74 -3.20
CA VAL A 66 6.18 -6.45 -3.56
C VAL A 66 6.93 -5.77 -4.72
N ALA A 67 6.20 -5.18 -5.68
CA ALA A 67 6.81 -4.53 -6.84
C ALA A 67 7.53 -3.21 -6.51
N ASN A 68 7.08 -2.50 -5.46
CA ASN A 68 7.57 -1.16 -5.14
C ASN A 68 8.63 -1.22 -4.01
N PRO A 69 9.89 -0.85 -4.28
CA PRO A 69 10.97 -0.90 -3.28
C PRO A 69 10.75 0.01 -2.06
N ASN A 70 9.83 0.96 -2.13
CA ASN A 70 9.46 1.79 -0.98
C ASN A 70 8.67 1.04 0.09
N PHE A 71 8.20 -0.18 -0.18
CA PHE A 71 7.42 -1.03 0.74
C PHE A 71 8.17 -2.29 1.21
N THR A 72 9.48 -2.37 1.01
CA THR A 72 10.26 -3.57 1.39
C THR A 72 10.13 -3.93 2.86
N THR A 73 10.08 -2.95 3.76
CA THR A 73 9.85 -3.18 5.20
C THR A 73 8.44 -3.72 5.45
N LEU A 74 7.41 -3.12 4.86
CA LEU A 74 6.02 -3.61 4.95
C LEU A 74 5.93 -5.06 4.48
N VAL A 75 6.52 -5.36 3.32
CA VAL A 75 6.53 -6.72 2.75
C VAL A 75 7.21 -7.69 3.72
N SER A 76 8.38 -7.35 4.26
CA SER A 76 9.10 -8.22 5.20
C SER A 76 8.30 -8.51 6.48
N VAL A 77 7.55 -7.52 6.98
CA VAL A 77 6.68 -7.68 8.16
C VAL A 77 5.49 -8.59 7.84
N VAL A 78 4.77 -8.31 6.75
CA VAL A 78 3.55 -9.06 6.36
C VAL A 78 3.86 -10.50 5.94
N THR A 79 5.02 -10.75 5.33
CA THR A 79 5.43 -12.11 4.92
C THR A 79 6.08 -12.92 6.03
N ASN A 80 6.26 -12.35 7.22
CA ASN A 80 6.66 -13.11 8.39
C ASN A 80 5.65 -14.23 8.67
N PRO A 81 6.06 -15.49 8.90
CA PRO A 81 5.14 -16.60 9.18
C PRO A 81 4.14 -16.33 10.32
N ALA A 82 4.51 -15.52 11.31
CA ALA A 82 3.62 -15.11 12.39
C ALA A 82 2.46 -14.22 11.92
N GLN A 83 2.55 -13.64 10.72
CA GLN A 83 1.54 -12.76 10.12
C GLN A 83 0.78 -13.44 8.95
N ALA A 84 0.79 -14.77 8.85
CA ALA A 84 0.18 -15.51 7.75
C ALA A 84 -1.33 -15.22 7.58
N SER A 85 -2.05 -14.98 8.66
CA SER A 85 -3.48 -14.59 8.63
C SER A 85 -3.68 -13.21 7.98
N ILE A 86 -2.80 -12.27 8.26
CA ILE A 86 -2.84 -10.91 7.67
C ILE A 86 -2.54 -10.99 6.17
N LEU A 87 -1.52 -11.74 5.77
CA LEU A 87 -1.19 -11.95 4.37
C LEU A 87 -2.36 -12.61 3.62
N THR A 88 -3.03 -13.58 4.24
CA THR A 88 -4.23 -14.22 3.69
C THR A 88 -5.37 -13.21 3.51
N ALA A 89 -5.62 -12.36 4.51
CA ALA A 89 -6.65 -11.31 4.44
C ALA A 89 -6.35 -10.31 3.31
N LEU A 90 -5.10 -9.83 3.19
CA LEU A 90 -4.68 -8.92 2.12
C LEU A 90 -4.68 -9.55 0.72
N SER A 91 -4.64 -10.87 0.64
CA SER A 91 -4.73 -11.64 -0.60
C SER A 91 -6.17 -12.03 -0.97
N SER A 92 -7.13 -11.77 -0.09
CA SER A 92 -8.55 -12.07 -0.33
C SER A 92 -9.12 -11.24 -1.49
N PRO A 93 -10.27 -11.62 -2.05
CA PRO A 93 -10.91 -10.87 -3.16
C PRO A 93 -11.22 -9.40 -2.84
N GLY A 94 -11.31 -9.01 -1.56
CA GLY A 94 -11.61 -7.63 -1.16
C GLY A 94 -13.08 -7.24 -1.39
N PRO A 95 -13.38 -5.94 -1.62
CA PRO A 95 -12.44 -4.82 -1.71
C PRO A 95 -11.88 -4.36 -0.36
N LEU A 96 -10.61 -3.96 -0.37
CA LEU A 96 -9.90 -3.41 0.78
C LEU A 96 -9.25 -2.07 0.43
N THR A 97 -9.14 -1.19 1.41
CA THR A 97 -8.28 0.01 1.33
C THR A 97 -7.13 -0.15 2.30
N VAL A 98 -5.91 -0.06 1.81
CA VAL A 98 -4.70 -0.19 2.62
C VAL A 98 -3.96 1.14 2.67
N PHE A 99 -3.79 1.68 3.86
CA PHE A 99 -2.89 2.81 4.11
C PHE A 99 -1.49 2.25 4.37
N ALA A 100 -0.69 2.16 3.30
CA ALA A 100 0.59 1.46 3.31
C ALA A 100 1.74 2.38 3.73
N PRO A 101 2.35 2.16 4.90
CA PRO A 101 3.51 2.94 5.30
C PRO A 101 4.72 2.59 4.44
N THR A 102 5.45 3.64 4.02
CA THR A 102 6.74 3.47 3.34
C THR A 102 7.81 2.98 4.31
N ASN A 103 8.98 2.58 3.79
CA ASN A 103 10.15 2.24 4.60
C ASN A 103 10.49 3.39 5.58
N GLY A 104 10.39 4.65 5.12
CA GLY A 104 10.56 5.83 5.97
C GLY A 104 9.51 5.91 7.09
N GLY A 105 8.26 5.54 6.79
CA GLY A 105 7.18 5.48 7.78
C GLY A 105 7.46 4.46 8.89
N PHE A 106 7.98 3.29 8.53
CA PHE A 106 8.43 2.30 9.53
C PHE A 106 9.63 2.79 10.35
N SER A 107 10.57 3.51 9.73
CA SER A 107 11.70 4.09 10.46
C SER A 107 11.25 5.13 11.49
N LYS A 108 10.25 5.97 11.16
CA LYS A 108 9.64 6.91 12.10
C LYS A 108 8.97 6.16 13.26
N LEU A 109 8.11 5.16 12.96
CA LEU A 109 7.46 4.34 14.00
C LEU A 109 8.49 3.69 14.92
N ASN A 110 9.59 3.15 14.37
CA ASN A 110 10.65 2.55 15.18
C ASN A 110 11.25 3.55 16.19
N ASN A 111 11.53 4.76 15.73
CA ASN A 111 12.07 5.82 16.59
C ASN A 111 11.06 6.27 17.66
N ASP A 112 9.78 6.37 17.30
CA ASP A 112 8.70 6.74 18.23
C ASP A 112 8.57 5.67 19.33
N LEU A 113 8.58 4.39 18.98
CA LEU A 113 8.53 3.28 19.94
C LEU A 113 9.73 3.29 20.89
N ILE A 114 10.94 3.55 20.39
CA ILE A 114 12.14 3.70 21.22
C ILE A 114 11.96 4.89 22.18
N GLY A 115 11.44 6.02 21.69
CA GLY A 115 11.15 7.20 22.51
C GLY A 115 10.09 6.94 23.61
N LEU A 116 9.16 6.03 23.35
CA LEU A 116 8.17 5.55 24.33
C LEU A 116 8.73 4.47 25.30
N GLY A 117 10.02 4.14 25.20
CA GLY A 117 10.68 3.18 26.09
C GLY A 117 10.59 1.73 25.65
N VAL A 118 10.12 1.45 24.44
CA VAL A 118 10.10 0.08 23.87
C VAL A 118 11.53 -0.30 23.47
N ALA A 119 12.19 -1.12 24.26
CA ALA A 119 13.54 -1.59 23.97
C ALA A 119 13.57 -2.36 22.64
N GLY A 120 14.46 -1.92 21.70
CA GLY A 120 14.55 -2.52 20.37
C GLY A 120 13.51 -2.01 19.38
N GLY A 121 12.69 -1.01 19.74
CA GLY A 121 11.70 -0.41 18.82
C GLY A 121 10.71 -1.47 18.30
N ILE A 122 10.49 -1.53 16.98
CA ILE A 122 9.59 -2.49 16.33
C ILE A 122 9.98 -3.94 16.65
N SER A 123 11.28 -4.26 16.77
CA SER A 123 11.75 -5.61 17.10
C SER A 123 11.43 -6.02 18.54
N GLY A 124 11.19 -5.07 19.43
CA GLY A 124 10.77 -5.30 20.82
C GLY A 124 9.26 -5.50 20.99
N VAL A 125 8.49 -5.29 19.93
CA VAL A 125 7.02 -5.41 19.97
C VAL A 125 6.60 -6.86 19.73
N SER A 126 5.56 -7.32 20.46
CA SER A 126 5.03 -8.66 20.28
C SER A 126 4.43 -8.87 18.89
N GLN A 127 4.43 -10.13 18.39
CA GLN A 127 3.83 -10.45 17.09
C GLN A 127 2.31 -10.17 17.08
N ALA A 128 1.63 -10.31 18.21
CA ALA A 128 0.22 -9.96 18.34
C ALA A 128 0.00 -8.45 18.16
N THR A 129 0.84 -7.63 18.78
CA THR A 129 0.79 -6.17 18.60
C THR A 129 1.11 -5.77 17.15
N ILE A 130 2.07 -6.43 16.49
CA ILE A 130 2.35 -6.21 15.06
C ILE A 130 1.11 -6.55 14.21
N SER A 131 0.41 -7.65 14.51
CA SER A 131 -0.84 -7.99 13.82
C SER A 131 -1.90 -6.89 13.98
N ASN A 132 -2.06 -6.36 15.19
CA ASN A 132 -2.99 -5.25 15.46
C ASN A 132 -2.60 -3.99 14.68
N VAL A 133 -1.31 -3.64 14.66
CA VAL A 133 -0.80 -2.53 13.86
C VAL A 133 -1.12 -2.72 12.38
N LEU A 134 -0.90 -3.90 11.82
CA LEU A 134 -1.19 -4.19 10.42
C LEU A 134 -2.71 -4.10 10.12
N LEU A 135 -3.57 -4.65 10.97
CA LEU A 135 -5.04 -4.55 10.82
C LEU A 135 -5.53 -3.10 10.95
N TYR A 136 -4.87 -2.28 11.76
CA TYR A 136 -5.18 -0.85 11.92
C TYR A 136 -4.89 -0.03 10.66
N HIS A 137 -4.06 -0.54 9.73
CA HIS A 137 -3.80 0.09 8.43
C HIS A 137 -4.80 -0.32 7.35
N VAL A 138 -5.75 -1.21 7.62
CA VAL A 138 -6.66 -1.76 6.62
C VAL A 138 -8.10 -1.38 6.92
N VAL A 139 -8.78 -0.88 5.90
CA VAL A 139 -10.20 -0.50 5.94
C VAL A 139 -10.96 -1.34 4.92
N SER A 140 -12.18 -1.71 5.23
CA SER A 140 -13.07 -2.39 4.30
C SER A 140 -13.56 -1.45 3.19
N GLY A 141 -13.68 -1.96 1.98
CA GLY A 141 -14.15 -1.19 0.82
C GLY A 141 -13.02 -0.66 -0.07
N ASN A 142 -13.38 -0.18 -1.25
CA ASN A 142 -12.47 0.46 -2.22
C ASN A 142 -12.62 1.97 -2.13
N VAL A 143 -12.00 2.60 -1.13
CA VAL A 143 -12.15 4.03 -0.82
C VAL A 143 -11.07 4.82 -1.56
N LEU A 144 -11.45 5.54 -2.61
CA LEU A 144 -10.56 6.45 -3.33
C LEU A 144 -10.34 7.75 -2.57
N ALA A 145 -9.27 8.47 -2.91
CA ALA A 145 -8.96 9.78 -2.32
C ALA A 145 -10.11 10.78 -2.49
N SER A 146 -10.82 10.73 -3.62
CA SER A 146 -12.01 11.56 -3.87
C SER A 146 -13.21 11.22 -2.99
N SER A 147 -13.23 10.05 -2.38
CA SER A 147 -14.29 9.58 -1.47
C SER A 147 -13.90 9.69 0.00
N LEU A 148 -12.66 10.07 0.30
CA LEU A 148 -12.23 10.34 1.67
C LEU A 148 -12.97 11.57 2.21
N THR A 149 -13.46 11.46 3.43
CA THR A 149 -14.08 12.56 4.17
C THR A 149 -13.35 12.76 5.49
N SER A 150 -13.32 14.01 5.98
CA SER A 150 -12.78 14.27 7.32
C SER A 150 -13.65 13.60 8.38
N GLY A 151 -13.01 12.99 9.37
CA GLY A 151 -13.64 12.30 10.48
C GLY A 151 -13.10 10.90 10.73
N ASN A 152 -13.76 10.16 11.59
CA ASN A 152 -13.35 8.84 12.03
C ASN A 152 -13.60 7.77 10.96
N VAL A 153 -12.60 6.93 10.75
CA VAL A 153 -12.65 5.77 9.84
C VAL A 153 -12.36 4.50 10.64
N SER A 154 -13.28 3.54 10.59
CA SER A 154 -13.11 2.25 11.26
C SER A 154 -12.22 1.32 10.44
N THR A 155 -11.26 0.68 11.11
CA THR A 155 -10.31 -0.26 10.52
C THR A 155 -10.72 -1.72 10.72
N LEU A 156 -9.99 -2.67 10.13
CA LEU A 156 -10.21 -4.10 10.41
C LEU A 156 -9.82 -4.51 11.85
N LEU A 157 -9.11 -3.64 12.58
CA LEU A 157 -8.87 -3.83 14.02
C LEU A 157 -10.06 -3.39 14.89
N GLU A 158 -11.14 -2.82 14.27
CA GLU A 158 -12.29 -2.23 14.97
C GLU A 158 -11.94 -1.02 15.86
N GLN A 159 -10.76 -0.44 15.66
CA GLN A 159 -10.36 0.86 16.18
C GLN A 159 -10.41 1.90 15.07
N ASN A 160 -10.71 3.15 15.41
CA ASN A 160 -10.77 4.24 14.45
C ASN A 160 -9.46 5.02 14.41
N PHE A 161 -9.17 5.60 13.25
CA PHE A 161 -8.29 6.75 13.10
C PHE A 161 -9.09 7.93 12.53
N GLU A 162 -8.58 9.14 12.66
CA GLU A 162 -9.19 10.33 12.07
C GLU A 162 -8.54 10.72 10.76
N VAL A 163 -9.34 10.94 9.72
CA VAL A 163 -8.88 11.54 8.46
C VAL A 163 -9.10 13.04 8.52
N GLN A 164 -8.10 13.81 8.16
CA GLN A 164 -8.16 15.26 8.02
C GLN A 164 -7.72 15.69 6.63
N LEU A 165 -8.55 16.49 5.94
CA LEU A 165 -8.29 16.92 4.57
C LEU A 165 -7.81 18.38 4.49
N THR A 166 -7.97 19.15 5.55
CA THR A 166 -7.52 20.55 5.60
C THR A 166 -6.00 20.63 5.66
N GLY A 167 -5.40 21.34 4.71
CA GLY A 167 -3.94 21.46 4.62
C GLY A 167 -3.23 20.25 4.02
N GLY A 168 -3.95 19.38 3.31
CA GLY A 168 -3.49 18.13 2.72
C GLY A 168 -4.10 16.92 3.41
N ALA A 169 -4.25 15.82 2.67
CA ALA A 169 -4.83 14.60 3.21
C ALA A 169 -3.86 13.93 4.20
N LYS A 170 -4.31 13.76 5.43
CA LYS A 170 -3.53 13.15 6.52
C LYS A 170 -4.41 12.33 7.44
N ILE A 171 -3.79 11.46 8.18
CA ILE A 171 -4.41 10.59 9.20
C ILE A 171 -3.82 10.96 10.56
N ILE A 172 -4.69 11.05 11.56
CA ILE A 172 -4.30 11.15 12.98
C ILE A 172 -4.65 9.80 13.62
N ASP A 173 -3.67 9.15 14.19
CA ASP A 173 -3.87 7.87 14.88
C ASP A 173 -4.26 8.05 16.36
N ASN A 174 -4.55 6.95 17.06
CA ASN A 174 -4.99 6.98 18.45
C ASN A 174 -3.92 7.46 19.46
N ASN A 175 -2.73 7.78 18.99
CA ASN A 175 -1.64 8.34 19.79
C ASN A 175 -1.30 9.78 19.36
N ASP A 176 -2.27 10.49 18.72
CA ASP A 176 -2.15 11.85 18.21
C ASP A 176 -1.00 12.05 17.22
N ARG A 177 -0.55 10.96 16.56
CA ARG A 177 0.54 10.99 15.59
C ARG A 177 -0.02 11.26 14.19
N THR A 178 0.63 12.15 13.46
CA THR A 178 0.22 12.50 12.10
C THR A 178 0.94 11.64 11.07
N SER A 179 0.19 11.16 10.10
CA SER A 179 0.66 10.47 8.92
C SER A 179 0.11 11.12 7.65
N ASN A 180 0.97 11.65 6.79
CA ASN A 180 0.53 12.26 5.53
C ASN A 180 0.29 11.18 4.48
N ILE A 181 -0.77 11.33 3.69
CA ILE A 181 -1.01 10.49 2.51
C ILE A 181 -0.19 11.08 1.35
N ILE A 182 0.83 10.36 0.91
CA ILE A 182 1.83 10.84 -0.05
C ILE A 182 1.64 10.29 -1.47
N ILE A 183 0.96 9.15 -1.61
CA ILE A 183 0.52 8.59 -2.89
C ILE A 183 -0.92 8.11 -2.70
N THR A 184 -1.80 8.47 -3.62
CA THR A 184 -3.20 8.10 -3.58
C THR A 184 -3.57 7.17 -4.75
N ASP A 185 -4.66 6.41 -4.57
CA ASP A 185 -5.37 5.73 -5.65
C ASP A 185 -4.53 4.74 -6.46
N VAL A 186 -3.62 4.00 -5.79
CA VAL A 186 -2.99 2.83 -6.42
C VAL A 186 -4.02 1.72 -6.49
N GLN A 187 -4.76 1.68 -7.59
CA GLN A 187 -5.86 0.74 -7.78
C GLN A 187 -5.34 -0.66 -8.06
N CYS A 188 -5.81 -1.60 -7.26
CA CYS A 188 -5.51 -3.04 -7.31
C CYS A 188 -6.77 -3.82 -7.72
N SER A 189 -6.60 -5.08 -8.10
CA SER A 189 -7.72 -5.97 -8.44
C SER A 189 -8.58 -6.33 -7.23
N ASN A 190 -8.08 -6.20 -6.02
CA ASN A 190 -8.79 -6.50 -4.77
C ASN A 190 -8.86 -5.31 -3.80
N GLY A 191 -8.67 -4.09 -4.30
CA GLY A 191 -8.79 -2.87 -3.48
C GLY A 191 -7.92 -1.73 -3.95
N VAL A 192 -7.58 -0.82 -3.05
CA VAL A 192 -6.75 0.37 -3.33
C VAL A 192 -5.70 0.57 -2.23
N ILE A 193 -4.54 1.08 -2.63
CA ILE A 193 -3.46 1.46 -1.70
C ILE A 193 -3.33 2.98 -1.70
N HIS A 194 -3.21 3.55 -0.49
CA HIS A 194 -2.72 4.89 -0.24
C HIS A 194 -1.40 4.79 0.51
N ALA A 195 -0.31 5.31 -0.06
CA ALA A 195 0.97 5.32 0.63
C ALA A 195 1.03 6.45 1.65
N ILE A 196 1.54 6.15 2.84
CA ILE A 196 1.65 7.08 3.96
C ILE A 196 3.10 7.20 4.46
N ASP A 197 3.45 8.37 4.98
CA ASP A 197 4.82 8.71 5.39
C ASP A 197 5.13 8.37 6.86
N ASN A 198 4.14 7.87 7.61
CA ASN A 198 4.32 7.35 8.97
C ASN A 198 3.42 6.12 9.17
N ALA A 199 3.89 5.09 9.87
CA ALA A 199 3.05 3.95 10.19
C ALA A 199 2.12 4.30 11.36
N LEU A 200 0.84 3.93 11.24
CA LEU A 200 -0.20 4.20 12.24
C LEU A 200 -0.02 3.29 13.46
N LEU A 201 -0.32 3.82 14.64
CA LEU A 201 -0.24 3.07 15.88
C LEU A 201 -1.64 3.06 16.54
N PRO A 202 -2.25 1.87 16.73
CA PRO A 202 -3.51 1.76 17.48
C PRO A 202 -3.29 2.05 18.95
N SER A 203 -4.37 2.16 19.73
CA SER A 203 -4.28 2.07 21.19
C SER A 203 -3.72 0.71 21.58
N LEU A 204 -2.64 0.68 22.37
CA LEU A 204 -1.95 -0.53 22.83
C LEU A 204 -2.51 -1.02 24.17
#